data_7f80cc836b756ebf59dcf0681c74d799
#
_entry.id   7f80cc836b756ebf59dcf0681c74d799
#
_cell.length_a   1.000
_cell.length_b   1.000
_cell.length_c   1.000
_cell.angle_alpha   90.00
_cell.angle_beta   90.00
_cell.angle_gamma   90.00
#
_symmetry.space_group_name_H-M   'P 1'
#
loop_
_entity.id
_entity.type
_entity.pdbx_description
1 polymer ?
#
loop_
_entity_poly.entity_id
_entity_poly.type
_entity_poly.pdbx_seq_one_letter_code
_entity_poly.pdbx_strand_id
1 'polypeptide(L)'
;MSRGRRQGPFTEEDANDSSGFLLWQVTALWQRQVSRALRPHDLTQVQFAILASLLWLTRREADVTQARLAAHARLDVTMTSQVLRTLEARRLLDRRAHPSDTRAKVLRLTAAGRALALKAVPDVEAADAAFFAALGAGARDFNRRLVALIDAATTP
;
A
#
# COMPACT_ATOMS: atom_id res chain seq x y z
N MET A 1 24.09 -12.37 44.47
CA MET A 1 24.82 -11.46 43.59
C MET A 1 23.83 -10.94 42.54
N SER A 2 23.31 -9.74 42.77
CA SER A 2 22.37 -9.08 41.87
C SER A 2 23.14 -8.61 40.64
N ARG A 3 22.84 -9.17 39.43
CA ARG A 3 23.33 -8.64 38.17
C ARG A 3 22.62 -7.31 37.93
N GLY A 4 23.37 -6.21 38.11
CA GLY A 4 22.90 -4.87 37.81
C GLY A 4 22.38 -4.82 36.38
N ARG A 5 21.07 -4.49 36.22
CA ARG A 5 20.46 -4.14 34.97
C ARG A 5 21.31 -3.01 34.35
N ARG A 6 21.89 -3.25 33.19
CA ARG A 6 22.41 -2.18 32.37
C ARG A 6 21.21 -1.38 31.89
N GLN A 7 20.96 -0.23 32.49
CA GLN A 7 19.99 0.73 31.97
C GLN A 7 20.55 1.26 30.65
N GLY A 8 20.14 0.64 29.55
CA GLY A 8 20.34 1.15 28.21
C GLY A 8 19.35 2.28 27.91
N PRO A 9 19.50 3.00 26.77
CA PRO A 9 18.58 4.06 26.33
C PRO A 9 17.21 3.53 25.91
N PHE A 10 17.02 2.21 25.85
CA PHE A 10 15.79 1.56 25.40
C PHE A 10 14.99 1.00 26.59
N THR A 11 13.66 1.09 26.46
CA THR A 11 12.72 0.59 27.48
C THR A 11 12.61 -0.93 27.42
N GLU A 12 12.62 -1.51 26.22
CA GLU A 12 12.57 -2.95 25.97
C GLU A 12 13.95 -3.57 26.11
N GLU A 13 13.99 -4.75 26.72
CA GLU A 13 15.24 -5.52 26.91
C GLU A 13 15.64 -6.30 25.65
N ASP A 14 14.66 -6.69 24.81
CA ASP A 14 14.85 -7.40 23.54
C ASP A 14 14.21 -6.60 22.38
N ALA A 15 14.87 -6.56 21.24
CA ALA A 15 14.36 -5.93 20.03
C ALA A 15 13.02 -6.55 19.57
N ASN A 16 12.79 -7.82 19.89
CA ASN A 16 11.53 -8.53 19.59
C ASN A 16 10.37 -8.10 20.50
N ASP A 17 10.62 -7.35 21.56
CA ASP A 17 9.57 -6.77 22.40
C ASP A 17 9.09 -5.40 21.84
N SER A 18 9.82 -4.81 20.90
CA SER A 18 9.46 -3.55 20.27
C SER A 18 8.54 -3.76 19.05
N SER A 19 7.25 -3.47 19.22
CA SER A 19 6.25 -3.56 18.15
C SER A 19 6.62 -2.67 16.95
N GLY A 20 7.17 -1.48 17.19
CA GLY A 20 7.59 -0.56 16.12
C GLY A 20 8.75 -1.12 15.31
N PHE A 21 9.75 -1.72 15.97
CA PHE A 21 10.88 -2.33 15.30
C PHE A 21 10.49 -3.59 14.51
N LEU A 22 9.61 -4.43 15.07
CA LEU A 22 9.06 -5.58 14.36
C LEU A 22 8.27 -5.15 13.13
N LEU A 23 7.43 -4.12 13.23
CA LEU A 23 6.70 -3.58 12.09
C LEU A 23 7.64 -3.08 11.01
N TRP A 24 8.70 -2.36 11.38
CA TRP A 24 9.75 -1.92 10.46
C TRP A 24 10.37 -3.09 9.70
N GLN A 25 10.81 -4.14 10.41
CA GLN A 25 11.45 -5.31 9.80
C GLN A 25 10.49 -6.07 8.88
N VAL A 26 9.29 -6.37 9.35
CA VAL A 26 8.25 -7.07 8.59
C VAL A 26 7.91 -6.28 7.32
N THR A 27 7.71 -4.97 7.43
CA THR A 27 7.42 -4.12 6.28
C THR A 27 8.54 -4.18 5.25
N ALA A 28 9.80 -4.07 5.67
CA ALA A 28 10.95 -4.12 4.76
C ALA A 28 11.09 -5.47 4.05
N LEU A 29 10.80 -6.58 4.75
CA LEU A 29 10.84 -7.93 4.18
C LEU A 29 9.69 -8.14 3.19
N TRP A 30 8.48 -7.76 3.57
CA TRP A 30 7.29 -7.83 2.73
C TRP A 30 7.45 -7.00 1.45
N GLN A 31 7.90 -5.75 1.57
CA GLN A 31 8.14 -4.88 0.43
C GLN A 31 9.13 -5.46 -0.58
N ARG A 32 10.19 -6.13 -0.10
CA ARG A 32 11.14 -6.82 -0.99
C ARG A 32 10.48 -7.95 -1.77
N GLN A 33 9.59 -8.70 -1.13
CA GLN A 33 8.88 -9.81 -1.78
C GLN A 33 7.89 -9.30 -2.83
N VAL A 34 7.09 -8.30 -2.50
CA VAL A 34 6.17 -7.65 -3.45
C VAL A 34 6.92 -7.02 -4.63
N SER A 35 8.05 -6.35 -4.37
CA SER A 35 8.87 -5.78 -5.44
C SER A 35 9.40 -6.85 -6.40
N ARG A 36 9.75 -8.04 -5.91
CA ARG A 36 10.16 -9.16 -6.78
C ARG A 36 8.99 -9.64 -7.64
N ALA A 37 7.78 -9.75 -7.09
CA ALA A 37 6.59 -10.14 -7.81
C ALA A 37 6.21 -9.11 -8.90
N LEU A 38 6.45 -7.82 -8.65
CA LEU A 38 6.15 -6.74 -9.59
C LEU A 38 7.19 -6.54 -10.70
N ARG A 39 8.40 -7.08 -10.55
CA ARG A 39 9.47 -6.92 -11.53
C ARG A 39 9.11 -7.35 -12.96
N PRO A 40 8.42 -8.49 -13.19
CA PRO A 40 8.01 -8.90 -14.55
C PRO A 40 7.00 -7.95 -15.20
N HIS A 41 6.33 -7.11 -14.40
CA HIS A 41 5.33 -6.15 -14.84
C HIS A 41 5.89 -4.74 -15.05
N ASP A 42 7.19 -4.54 -14.78
CA ASP A 42 7.82 -3.20 -14.79
C ASP A 42 7.05 -2.18 -13.96
N LEU A 43 6.65 -2.58 -12.75
CA LEU A 43 5.93 -1.75 -11.79
C LEU A 43 6.68 -1.61 -10.48
N THR A 44 6.72 -0.40 -9.94
CA THR A 44 7.04 -0.17 -8.55
C THR A 44 5.82 -0.49 -7.67
N GLN A 45 6.04 -0.69 -6.37
CA GLN A 45 4.94 -0.93 -5.42
C GLN A 45 3.91 0.19 -5.41
N VAL A 46 4.36 1.45 -5.44
CA VAL A 46 3.46 2.61 -5.43
C VAL A 46 2.67 2.69 -6.74
N GLN A 47 3.30 2.41 -7.88
CA GLN A 47 2.61 2.35 -9.17
C GLN A 47 1.54 1.25 -9.16
N PHE A 48 1.88 0.06 -8.67
CA PHE A 48 0.92 -1.03 -8.50
C PHE A 48 -0.22 -0.65 -7.55
N ALA A 49 0.10 -0.08 -6.38
CA ALA A 49 -0.91 0.34 -5.41
C ALA A 49 -1.91 1.34 -6.01
N ILE A 50 -1.45 2.29 -6.83
CA ILE A 50 -2.30 3.24 -7.54
C ILE A 50 -3.19 2.53 -8.57
N LEU A 51 -2.62 1.69 -9.42
CA LEU A 51 -3.39 0.97 -10.45
C LEU A 51 -4.42 0.01 -9.83
N ALA A 52 -4.04 -0.75 -8.81
CA ALA A 52 -4.91 -1.66 -8.08
C ALA A 52 -6.01 -0.92 -7.32
N SER A 53 -5.68 0.19 -6.66
CA SER A 53 -6.66 1.05 -5.98
C SER A 53 -7.67 1.66 -6.96
N LEU A 54 -7.24 2.13 -8.12
CA LEU A 54 -8.15 2.61 -9.17
C LEU A 54 -9.04 1.49 -9.70
N LEU A 55 -8.48 0.30 -9.93
CA LEU A 55 -9.24 -0.87 -10.35
C LEU A 55 -10.33 -1.24 -9.33
N TRP A 56 -10.02 -1.11 -8.03
CA TRP A 56 -10.95 -1.39 -6.95
C TRP A 56 -12.02 -0.30 -6.81
N LEU A 57 -11.61 0.96 -6.72
CA LEU A 57 -12.51 2.09 -6.48
C LEU A 57 -13.50 2.29 -7.63
N THR A 58 -13.06 2.20 -8.88
CA THR A 58 -13.90 2.38 -10.07
C THR A 58 -14.98 1.32 -10.25
N ARG A 59 -14.99 0.26 -9.44
CA ARG A 59 -16.10 -0.70 -9.37
C ARG A 59 -17.32 -0.13 -8.63
N ARG A 60 -17.14 0.90 -7.82
CA ARG A 60 -18.17 1.47 -6.92
C ARG A 60 -18.37 2.97 -7.10
N GLU A 61 -17.36 3.67 -7.60
CA GLU A 61 -17.33 5.13 -7.72
C GLU A 61 -17.12 5.50 -9.19
N ALA A 62 -17.98 6.39 -9.71
CA ALA A 62 -17.87 6.84 -11.09
C ALA A 62 -16.68 7.79 -11.29
N ASP A 63 -16.43 8.68 -10.33
CA ASP A 63 -15.44 9.74 -10.42
C ASP A 63 -14.43 9.66 -9.27
N VAL A 64 -13.37 8.88 -9.47
CA VAL A 64 -12.27 8.75 -8.51
C VAL A 64 -11.30 9.90 -8.71
N THR A 65 -11.21 10.79 -7.73
CA THR A 65 -10.25 11.90 -7.74
C THR A 65 -8.89 11.49 -7.19
N GLN A 66 -7.86 12.31 -7.47
CA GLN A 66 -6.52 12.10 -6.87
C GLN A 66 -6.57 12.12 -5.34
N ALA A 67 -7.33 13.03 -4.73
CA ALA A 67 -7.48 13.10 -3.28
C ALA A 67 -8.13 11.83 -2.72
N ARG A 68 -9.18 11.33 -3.38
CA ARG A 68 -9.86 10.09 -3.02
C ARG A 68 -8.94 8.88 -3.10
N LEU A 69 -8.15 8.80 -4.18
CA LEU A 69 -7.15 7.74 -4.38
C LEU A 69 -6.06 7.79 -3.29
N ALA A 70 -5.47 8.97 -3.06
CA ALA A 70 -4.42 9.14 -2.07
C ALA A 70 -4.91 8.76 -0.66
N ALA A 71 -6.12 9.18 -0.29
CA ALA A 71 -6.74 8.80 0.98
C ALA A 71 -6.96 7.28 1.10
N HIS A 72 -7.46 6.63 0.03
CA HIS A 72 -7.69 5.19 0.00
C HIS A 72 -6.38 4.40 0.16
N ALA A 73 -5.35 4.75 -0.61
CA ALA A 73 -4.06 4.07 -0.60
C ALA A 73 -3.11 4.57 0.50
N ARG A 74 -3.53 5.58 1.30
CA ARG A 74 -2.73 6.24 2.34
C ARG A 74 -1.37 6.71 1.83
N LEU A 75 -1.39 7.31 0.65
CA LEU A 75 -0.21 7.85 0.00
C LEU A 75 -0.09 9.35 0.25
N ASP A 76 1.14 9.83 0.34
CA ASP A 76 1.44 11.27 0.34
C ASP A 76 0.96 11.93 -0.96
N VAL A 77 0.35 13.12 -0.86
CA VAL A 77 -0.26 13.82 -2.00
C VAL A 77 0.78 14.19 -3.04
N THR A 78 1.96 14.65 -2.61
CA THR A 78 3.04 15.08 -3.52
C THR A 78 3.61 13.88 -4.27
N MET A 79 3.92 12.80 -3.55
CA MET A 79 4.38 11.56 -4.14
C MET A 79 3.34 10.98 -5.10
N THR A 80 2.07 10.96 -4.70
CA THR A 80 0.96 10.49 -5.55
C THR A 80 0.92 11.27 -6.86
N SER A 81 1.05 12.60 -6.81
CA SER A 81 1.05 13.45 -8.01
C SER A 81 2.18 13.09 -8.98
N GLN A 82 3.39 12.84 -8.47
CA GLN A 82 4.54 12.46 -9.30
C GLN A 82 4.35 11.09 -9.95
N VAL A 83 3.88 10.11 -9.18
CA VAL A 83 3.66 8.75 -9.71
C VAL A 83 2.53 8.74 -10.73
N LEU A 84 1.46 9.51 -10.52
CA LEU A 84 0.38 9.67 -11.50
C LEU A 84 0.87 10.24 -12.84
N ARG A 85 1.78 11.23 -12.83
CA ARG A 85 2.40 11.75 -14.06
C ARG A 85 3.19 10.68 -14.80
N THR A 86 3.94 9.86 -14.06
CA THR A 86 4.70 8.74 -14.66
C THR A 86 3.77 7.72 -15.29
N LEU A 87 2.68 7.34 -14.61
CA LEU A 87 1.70 6.38 -15.13
C LEU A 87 0.93 6.94 -16.35
N GLU A 88 0.62 8.24 -16.34
CA GLU A 88 0.01 8.95 -17.46
C GLU A 88 0.95 8.99 -18.67
N ALA A 89 2.23 9.30 -18.47
CA ALA A 89 3.25 9.28 -19.53
C ALA A 89 3.42 7.87 -20.13
N ARG A 90 3.25 6.84 -19.32
CA ARG A 90 3.22 5.42 -19.74
C ARG A 90 1.88 5.01 -20.37
N ARG A 91 0.92 5.92 -20.48
CA ARG A 91 -0.45 5.68 -21.00
C ARG A 91 -1.20 4.58 -20.26
N LEU A 92 -0.96 4.44 -18.95
CA LEU A 92 -1.64 3.45 -18.09
C LEU A 92 -2.87 4.03 -17.40
N LEU A 93 -2.94 5.36 -17.29
CA LEU A 93 -4.11 6.09 -16.82
C LEU A 93 -4.24 7.45 -17.54
N ASP A 94 -5.45 8.01 -17.48
CA ASP A 94 -5.78 9.36 -17.94
C ASP A 94 -6.26 10.20 -16.76
N ARG A 95 -5.99 11.51 -16.84
CA ARG A 95 -6.53 12.52 -15.94
C ARG A 95 -7.45 13.45 -16.70
N ARG A 96 -8.72 13.47 -16.31
CA ARG A 96 -9.75 14.29 -16.95
C ARG A 96 -10.27 15.36 -15.98
N ALA A 97 -10.82 16.47 -16.51
CA ALA A 97 -11.51 17.43 -15.69
C ALA A 97 -12.71 16.76 -15.00
N HIS A 98 -12.93 17.08 -13.70
CA HIS A 98 -14.12 16.61 -13.00
C HIS A 98 -15.37 17.30 -13.56
N PRO A 99 -16.50 16.60 -13.75
CA PRO A 99 -17.68 17.16 -14.38
C PRO A 99 -18.28 18.40 -13.67
N SER A 100 -18.16 18.44 -12.33
CA SER A 100 -18.77 19.49 -11.49
C SER A 100 -17.76 20.26 -10.63
N ASP A 101 -16.47 19.87 -10.61
CA ASP A 101 -15.42 20.56 -9.85
C ASP A 101 -14.18 20.79 -10.73
N THR A 102 -14.06 22.01 -11.23
CA THR A 102 -12.95 22.41 -12.12
C THR A 102 -11.57 22.32 -11.48
N ARG A 103 -11.48 22.24 -10.15
CA ARG A 103 -10.22 22.11 -9.39
C ARG A 103 -9.78 20.67 -9.25
N ALA A 104 -10.69 19.71 -9.41
CA ALA A 104 -10.42 18.30 -9.28
C ALA A 104 -10.12 17.64 -10.64
N LYS A 105 -9.32 16.59 -10.61
CA LYS A 105 -9.08 15.70 -11.75
C LYS A 105 -9.63 14.32 -11.43
N VAL A 106 -10.40 13.78 -12.34
CA VAL A 106 -10.87 12.38 -12.30
C VAL A 106 -9.82 11.50 -12.95
N LEU A 107 -9.50 10.41 -12.27
CA LEU A 107 -8.55 9.42 -12.71
C LEU A 107 -9.28 8.24 -13.37
N ARG A 108 -8.79 7.81 -14.51
CA ARG A 108 -9.32 6.66 -15.24
C ARG A 108 -8.18 5.76 -15.69
N LEU A 109 -8.34 4.45 -15.48
CA LEU A 109 -7.44 3.49 -16.11
C LEU A 109 -7.69 3.45 -17.62
N THR A 110 -6.62 3.43 -18.39
CA THR A 110 -6.70 3.06 -19.81
C THR A 110 -6.93 1.55 -19.93
N ALA A 111 -7.26 1.07 -21.13
CA ALA A 111 -7.34 -0.36 -21.39
C ALA A 111 -6.01 -1.08 -21.05
N ALA A 112 -4.87 -0.46 -21.40
CA ALA A 112 -3.55 -0.96 -21.09
C ALA A 112 -3.27 -0.98 -19.57
N GLY A 113 -3.60 0.09 -18.86
CA GLY A 113 -3.43 0.15 -17.40
C GLY A 113 -4.30 -0.87 -16.67
N ARG A 114 -5.54 -1.04 -17.11
CA ARG A 114 -6.43 -2.07 -16.57
C ARG A 114 -5.89 -3.48 -16.82
N ALA A 115 -5.45 -3.77 -18.04
CA ALA A 115 -4.88 -5.07 -18.37
C ALA A 115 -3.61 -5.38 -17.56
N LEU A 116 -2.72 -4.40 -17.41
CA LEU A 116 -1.50 -4.53 -16.60
C LEU A 116 -1.83 -4.77 -15.12
N ALA A 117 -2.76 -4.01 -14.54
CA ALA A 117 -3.19 -4.22 -13.16
C ALA A 117 -3.77 -5.62 -12.94
N LEU A 118 -4.68 -6.06 -13.81
CA LEU A 118 -5.28 -7.39 -13.75
C LEU A 118 -4.25 -8.51 -13.88
N LYS A 119 -3.18 -8.29 -14.65
CA LYS A 119 -2.09 -9.26 -14.80
C LYS A 119 -1.17 -9.30 -13.57
N ALA A 120 -0.93 -8.15 -12.93
CA ALA A 120 -0.03 -8.05 -11.78
C ALA A 120 -0.69 -8.49 -10.45
N VAL A 121 -2.01 -8.33 -10.30
CA VAL A 121 -2.73 -8.66 -9.06
C VAL A 121 -2.49 -10.11 -8.61
N PRO A 122 -2.63 -11.15 -9.44
CA PRO A 122 -2.42 -12.52 -8.99
C PRO A 122 -1.00 -12.78 -8.47
N ASP A 123 0.02 -12.18 -9.08
CA ASP A 123 1.41 -12.37 -8.65
C ASP A 123 1.69 -11.70 -7.30
N VAL A 124 1.09 -10.53 -7.05
CA VAL A 124 1.17 -9.86 -5.76
C VAL A 124 0.38 -10.62 -4.70
N GLU A 125 -0.83 -11.09 -5.01
CA GLU A 125 -1.64 -11.90 -4.09
C GLU A 125 -0.93 -13.21 -3.72
N ALA A 126 -0.25 -13.85 -4.67
CA ALA A 126 0.55 -15.04 -4.41
C ALA A 126 1.75 -14.73 -3.49
N ALA A 127 2.42 -13.60 -3.72
CA ALA A 127 3.51 -13.14 -2.87
C ALA A 127 3.03 -12.84 -1.45
N ASP A 128 1.87 -12.19 -1.30
CA ASP A 128 1.24 -11.91 0.00
C ASP A 128 0.87 -13.20 0.70
N ALA A 129 0.21 -14.13 0.03
CA ALA A 129 -0.17 -15.42 0.58
C ALA A 129 1.05 -16.20 1.10
N ALA A 130 2.15 -16.21 0.33
CA ALA A 130 3.38 -16.86 0.73
C ALA A 130 4.05 -16.18 1.94
N PHE A 131 4.06 -14.84 1.97
CA PHE A 131 4.64 -14.07 3.06
C PHE A 131 3.88 -14.27 4.39
N PHE A 132 2.57 -14.18 4.33
CA PHE A 132 1.71 -14.29 5.51
C PHE A 132 1.33 -15.72 5.88
N ALA A 133 1.81 -16.73 5.16
CA ALA A 133 1.54 -18.15 5.46
C ALA A 133 1.98 -18.56 6.88
N ALA A 134 3.04 -17.92 7.41
CA ALA A 134 3.53 -18.16 8.76
C ALA A 134 2.52 -17.83 9.87
N LEU A 135 1.51 -17.00 9.57
CA LEU A 135 0.45 -16.65 10.53
C LEU A 135 -0.56 -17.79 10.73
N GLY A 136 -0.69 -18.72 9.77
CA GLY A 136 -1.64 -19.81 9.82
C GLY A 136 -3.05 -19.36 10.19
N ALA A 137 -3.65 -19.99 11.19
CA ALA A 137 -4.98 -19.64 11.70
C ALA A 137 -5.04 -18.22 12.34
N GLY A 138 -3.90 -17.64 12.70
CA GLY A 138 -3.79 -16.29 13.28
C GLY A 138 -3.96 -15.14 12.26
N ALA A 139 -4.01 -15.41 10.95
CA ALA A 139 -4.07 -14.38 9.93
C ALA A 139 -5.26 -13.42 10.10
N ARG A 140 -6.44 -13.94 10.44
CA ARG A 140 -7.64 -13.11 10.66
C ARG A 140 -7.51 -12.18 11.87
N ASP A 141 -6.90 -12.67 12.96
CA ASP A 141 -6.66 -11.86 14.15
C ASP A 141 -5.62 -10.78 13.87
N PHE A 142 -4.56 -11.12 13.18
CA PHE A 142 -3.54 -10.18 12.72
C PHE A 142 -4.16 -9.04 11.89
N ASN A 143 -5.00 -9.36 10.90
CA ASN A 143 -5.68 -8.35 10.08
C ASN A 143 -6.59 -7.44 10.92
N ARG A 144 -7.34 -7.99 11.90
CA ARG A 144 -8.16 -7.17 12.81
C ARG A 144 -7.33 -6.20 13.64
N ARG A 145 -6.15 -6.63 14.11
CA ARG A 145 -5.22 -5.77 14.87
C ARG A 145 -4.63 -4.67 14.00
N LEU A 146 -4.28 -4.96 12.76
CA LEU A 146 -3.84 -3.94 11.80
C LEU A 146 -4.93 -2.92 11.52
N VAL A 147 -6.18 -3.34 11.32
CA VAL A 147 -7.32 -2.44 11.13
C VAL A 147 -7.51 -1.53 12.35
N ALA A 148 -7.47 -2.10 13.57
CA ALA A 148 -7.59 -1.32 14.80
C ALA A 148 -6.49 -0.26 14.94
N LEU A 149 -5.24 -0.57 14.58
CA LEU A 149 -4.13 0.40 14.56
C LEU A 149 -4.35 1.50 13.53
N ILE A 150 -4.84 1.14 12.34
CA ILE A 150 -5.16 2.09 11.27
C ILE A 150 -6.27 3.05 11.73
N ASP A 151 -7.34 2.53 12.31
CA ASP A 151 -8.47 3.34 12.77
C ASP A 151 -8.06 4.29 13.90
N ALA A 152 -7.32 3.80 14.88
CA ALA A 152 -6.80 4.62 15.98
C ALA A 152 -5.89 5.75 15.51
N ALA A 153 -5.06 5.50 14.50
CA ALA A 153 -4.14 6.49 13.93
C ALA A 153 -4.83 7.52 13.01
N THR A 154 -6.09 7.31 12.65
CA THR A 154 -6.86 8.18 11.73
C THR A 154 -8.05 8.86 12.37
N THR A 155 -8.35 8.53 13.61
CA THR A 155 -9.34 9.27 14.40
C THR A 155 -8.70 10.58 14.88
N PRO A 156 -9.29 11.76 14.59
CA PRO A 156 -8.74 13.07 14.99
C PRO A 156 -8.70 13.24 16.50
#